data_8b1231e8adbb78088bc591ff20411361
#
_entry.id   8b1231e8adbb78088bc591ff20411361
#
_cell.length_a   1.000
_cell.length_b   1.000
_cell.length_c   1.000
_cell.angle_alpha   90.00
_cell.angle_beta   90.00
_cell.angle_gamma   90.00
#
_symmetry.space_group_name_H-M   'P 1'
#
loop_
_entity.id
_entity.type
_entity.pdbx_description
1 polymer ?
#
loop_
_entity_poly.entity_id
_entity_poly.type
_entity_poly.pdbx_seq_one_letter_code
_entity_poly.pdbx_strand_id
1 'polypeptide(L)'
;MECGVRNVWWRRMALLLCFLHISLLTPHSSLLECSARSIQTINADKAKEVAREQVVWRGRLCPFSTFAHSFLQSVYGKSTYKGLSPEQVVYGWLLRPEVWKDEPLIHIPDADLRRQLHIEGEYAKFSELFDDTLGYKLNALASDLPERMRPLVRETPAVVSLDEKVGDIILLTKGQLFQPRPNDMPPLPLWRVEAEILWNVTPLWAILLSMAAAIAILVILLKKTILQPKCK
;
A
#
# COMPACT_ATOMS: atom_id res chain seq x y z
N MET A 1 13.39 2.06 -57.53
CA MET A 1 14.05 2.71 -56.37
C MET A 1 13.00 3.15 -55.35
N GLU A 2 12.28 2.23 -54.70
CA GLU A 2 11.24 2.60 -53.68
C GLU A 2 11.19 1.65 -52.50
N CYS A 3 12.31 1.11 -52.03
CA CYS A 3 12.35 0.21 -50.88
C CYS A 3 12.90 0.83 -49.57
N GLY A 4 13.36 2.08 -49.59
CA GLY A 4 14.07 2.69 -48.48
C GLY A 4 13.22 3.47 -47.48
N VAL A 5 12.07 4.00 -47.87
CA VAL A 5 11.33 4.99 -47.09
C VAL A 5 10.38 4.36 -46.04
N ARG A 6 9.87 3.16 -46.29
CA ARG A 6 8.92 2.48 -45.40
C ARG A 6 9.53 2.00 -44.08
N ASN A 7 10.83 1.68 -44.07
CA ASN A 7 11.50 1.19 -42.85
C ASN A 7 11.80 2.31 -41.83
N VAL A 8 11.97 3.54 -42.27
CA VAL A 8 12.30 4.69 -41.42
C VAL A 8 11.05 5.15 -40.64
N TRP A 9 9.88 5.07 -41.25
CA TRP A 9 8.62 5.50 -40.61
C TRP A 9 8.23 4.57 -39.46
N TRP A 10 8.34 3.25 -39.66
CA TRP A 10 8.06 2.27 -38.61
C TRP A 10 9.05 2.32 -37.43
N ARG A 11 10.34 2.61 -37.73
CA ARG A 11 11.33 2.81 -36.65
C ARG A 11 11.03 4.06 -35.81
N ARG A 12 10.58 5.13 -36.47
CA ARG A 12 10.17 6.36 -35.75
C ARG A 12 8.89 6.16 -34.94
N MET A 13 7.91 5.44 -35.45
CA MET A 13 6.69 5.09 -34.68
C MET A 13 6.99 4.17 -33.48
N ALA A 14 7.85 3.19 -33.63
CA ALA A 14 8.25 2.31 -32.54
C ALA A 14 9.00 3.07 -31.43
N LEU A 15 9.85 4.02 -31.79
CA LEU A 15 10.54 4.90 -30.83
C LEU A 15 9.56 5.85 -30.13
N LEU A 16 8.59 6.42 -30.85
CA LEU A 16 7.56 7.27 -30.25
C LEU A 16 6.65 6.50 -29.28
N LEU A 17 6.29 5.26 -29.59
CA LEU A 17 5.53 4.39 -28.69
C LEU A 17 6.34 3.99 -27.45
N CYS A 18 7.65 3.74 -27.59
CA CYS A 18 8.54 3.53 -26.44
C CYS A 18 8.64 4.79 -25.56
N PHE A 19 8.79 5.97 -26.17
CA PHE A 19 8.82 7.23 -25.41
C PHE A 19 7.48 7.54 -24.72
N LEU A 20 6.34 7.24 -25.35
CA LEU A 20 5.03 7.38 -24.73
C LEU A 20 4.86 6.42 -23.53
N HIS A 21 5.36 5.19 -23.62
CA HIS A 21 5.33 4.23 -22.50
C HIS A 21 6.22 4.65 -21.34
N ILE A 22 7.40 5.22 -21.61
CA ILE A 22 8.31 5.72 -20.58
C ILE A 22 7.70 6.93 -19.88
N SER A 23 7.00 7.82 -20.60
CA SER A 23 6.33 8.99 -20.02
C SER A 23 5.12 8.63 -19.14
N LEU A 24 4.47 7.47 -19.38
CA LEU A 24 3.36 6.97 -18.58
C LEU A 24 3.82 6.20 -17.34
N LEU A 25 5.08 5.74 -17.31
CA LEU A 25 5.69 5.00 -16.20
C LEU A 25 6.45 5.91 -15.23
N THR A 26 6.68 7.17 -15.56
CA THR A 26 7.18 8.13 -14.59
C THR A 26 6.05 8.47 -13.62
N PRO A 27 6.16 8.17 -12.33
CA PRO A 27 5.23 8.70 -11.36
C PRO A 27 5.29 10.22 -11.47
N HIS A 28 4.21 10.84 -11.89
CA HIS A 28 4.04 12.29 -11.75
C HIS A 28 4.16 12.59 -10.26
N SER A 29 5.36 12.98 -9.84
CA SER A 29 5.55 13.73 -8.61
C SER A 29 4.83 15.06 -8.82
N SER A 30 3.50 15.03 -8.65
CA SER A 30 2.70 16.23 -8.63
C SER A 30 3.20 17.08 -7.48
N LEU A 31 3.78 18.21 -7.83
CA LEU A 31 4.03 19.36 -6.98
C LEU A 31 2.68 19.85 -6.39
N LEU A 32 2.12 19.12 -5.47
CA LEU A 32 1.12 19.54 -4.53
C LEU A 32 1.79 19.57 -3.16
N GLU A 33 2.80 20.44 -3.03
CA GLU A 33 3.13 21.03 -1.73
C GLU A 33 1.99 21.94 -1.30
N CYS A 34 0.86 21.33 -0.96
CA CYS A 34 -0.14 21.98 -0.17
C CYS A 34 0.38 21.95 1.27
N SER A 35 0.60 23.13 1.85
CA SER A 35 1.00 23.44 3.22
C SER A 35 0.32 22.48 4.24
N ALA A 36 0.79 21.25 4.29
CA ALA A 36 0.43 20.30 5.32
C ALA A 36 1.21 20.72 6.57
N ARG A 37 0.51 21.03 7.66
CA ARG A 37 1.03 20.98 9.01
C ARG A 37 1.93 19.74 9.03
N SER A 38 3.25 19.92 9.22
CA SER A 38 4.24 18.85 9.04
C SER A 38 3.91 17.72 10.02
N ILE A 39 3.23 16.70 9.53
CA ILE A 39 2.97 15.50 10.30
C ILE A 39 4.35 14.92 10.61
N GLN A 40 4.68 14.85 11.90
CA GLN A 40 6.01 14.43 12.34
C GLN A 40 6.25 12.96 12.00
N THR A 41 7.13 12.72 11.05
CA THR A 41 7.58 11.40 10.59
C THR A 41 8.96 11.49 9.98
N ILE A 42 9.50 10.37 9.49
CA ILE A 42 10.77 10.34 8.76
C ILE A 42 10.62 11.00 7.38
N ASN A 43 11.74 11.53 6.86
CA ASN A 43 11.77 12.10 5.51
C ASN A 43 11.67 11.00 4.42
N ALA A 44 11.37 11.40 3.17
CA ALA A 44 11.17 10.48 2.06
C ALA A 44 12.41 9.63 1.72
N ASP A 45 13.62 10.16 1.90
CA ASP A 45 14.85 9.42 1.59
C ASP A 45 15.12 8.35 2.65
N LYS A 46 14.90 8.67 3.92
CA LYS A 46 14.97 7.66 4.99
C LYS A 46 13.88 6.60 4.84
N ALA A 47 12.68 6.99 4.39
CA ALA A 47 11.61 6.03 4.10
C ALA A 47 12.03 5.01 3.01
N LYS A 48 12.72 5.45 1.94
CA LYS A 48 13.25 4.56 0.90
C LYS A 48 14.35 3.62 1.42
N GLU A 49 15.17 4.09 2.35
CA GLU A 49 16.21 3.28 2.99
C GLU A 49 15.58 2.17 3.82
N VAL A 50 14.70 2.53 4.76
CA VAL A 50 14.05 1.56 5.66
C VAL A 50 13.09 0.62 4.93
N ALA A 51 12.56 1.00 3.78
CA ALA A 51 11.70 0.16 2.94
C ALA A 51 12.35 -1.21 2.61
N ARG A 52 13.69 -1.25 2.50
CA ARG A 52 14.49 -2.44 2.17
C ARG A 52 14.91 -3.27 3.38
N GLU A 53 14.75 -2.74 4.58
CA GLU A 53 15.02 -3.49 5.81
C GLU A 53 14.12 -4.73 5.87
N GLN A 54 14.67 -5.82 6.40
CA GLN A 54 13.95 -7.08 6.47
C GLN A 54 13.39 -7.28 7.87
N VAL A 55 12.10 -7.56 7.94
CA VAL A 55 11.37 -7.74 9.19
C VAL A 55 10.59 -9.05 9.17
N VAL A 56 10.38 -9.61 10.34
CA VAL A 56 9.46 -10.74 10.54
C VAL A 56 8.10 -10.19 10.94
N TRP A 57 7.11 -10.45 10.09
CA TRP A 57 5.73 -10.07 10.30
C TRP A 57 4.81 -11.26 10.05
N ARG A 58 3.91 -11.55 11.00
CA ARG A 58 3.03 -12.72 10.96
C ARG A 58 3.78 -14.03 10.68
N GLY A 59 4.98 -14.20 11.30
CA GLY A 59 5.83 -15.36 11.12
C GLY A 59 6.56 -15.45 9.77
N ARG A 60 6.46 -14.44 8.92
CA ARG A 60 7.10 -14.41 7.59
C ARG A 60 8.16 -13.31 7.51
N LEU A 61 9.32 -13.64 6.96
CA LEU A 61 10.34 -12.65 6.60
C LEU A 61 9.92 -11.90 5.33
N CYS A 62 9.85 -10.59 5.40
CA CYS A 62 9.49 -9.71 4.28
C CYS A 62 10.23 -8.37 4.37
N PRO A 63 10.29 -7.58 3.26
CA PRO A 63 10.73 -6.21 3.31
C PRO A 63 9.81 -5.37 4.21
N PHE A 64 10.38 -4.36 4.88
CA PHE A 64 9.60 -3.43 5.70
C PHE A 64 8.50 -2.73 4.88
N SER A 65 8.75 -2.42 3.61
CA SER A 65 7.75 -1.84 2.71
C SER A 65 6.52 -2.73 2.54
N THR A 66 6.70 -4.07 2.45
CA THR A 66 5.59 -5.03 2.33
C THR A 66 4.72 -5.00 3.58
N PHE A 67 5.35 -4.99 4.76
CA PHE A 67 4.65 -4.84 6.03
C PHE A 67 3.92 -3.50 6.11
N ALA A 68 4.62 -2.38 5.86
CA ALA A 68 4.07 -1.03 5.97
C ALA A 68 2.90 -0.81 5.00
N HIS A 69 3.01 -1.28 3.75
CA HIS A 69 1.93 -1.22 2.77
C HIS A 69 0.71 -2.02 3.23
N SER A 70 0.92 -3.24 3.72
CA SER A 70 -0.18 -4.09 4.21
C SER A 70 -0.87 -3.49 5.43
N PHE A 71 -0.10 -2.90 6.35
CA PHE A 71 -0.64 -2.18 7.49
C PHE A 71 -1.52 -0.99 7.06
N LEU A 72 -0.98 -0.11 6.21
CA LEU A 72 -1.73 1.07 5.77
C LEU A 72 -2.97 0.68 4.96
N GLN A 73 -2.87 -0.33 4.10
CA GLN A 73 -4.01 -0.84 3.34
C GLN A 73 -5.09 -1.44 4.26
N SER A 74 -4.71 -2.15 5.30
CA SER A 74 -5.64 -2.70 6.29
C SER A 74 -6.35 -1.59 7.07
N VAL A 75 -5.60 -0.63 7.61
CA VAL A 75 -6.13 0.41 8.52
C VAL A 75 -6.86 1.50 7.75
N TYR A 76 -6.25 2.03 6.68
CA TYR A 76 -6.73 3.20 5.94
C TYR A 76 -7.46 2.85 4.63
N GLY A 77 -7.18 1.68 4.04
CA GLY A 77 -7.77 1.24 2.77
C GLY A 77 -7.14 1.85 1.52
N LYS A 78 -6.04 2.62 1.65
CA LYS A 78 -5.33 3.23 0.53
C LYS A 78 -3.83 3.03 0.69
N SER A 79 -3.08 3.22 -0.42
CA SER A 79 -1.63 3.02 -0.47
C SER A 79 -0.81 4.21 0.02
N THR A 80 -1.41 5.39 0.22
CA THR A 80 -0.76 6.61 0.71
C THR A 80 -1.68 7.40 1.61
N TYR A 81 -1.14 8.14 2.57
CA TYR A 81 -1.88 8.99 3.48
C TYR A 81 -1.38 10.42 3.41
N LYS A 82 -2.21 11.37 2.95
CA LYS A 82 -1.86 12.81 2.81
C LYS A 82 -0.50 13.03 2.10
N GLY A 83 -0.20 12.22 1.07
CA GLY A 83 1.06 12.28 0.33
C GLY A 83 2.23 11.55 0.99
N LEU A 84 2.05 10.98 2.18
CA LEU A 84 3.06 10.18 2.87
C LEU A 84 3.05 8.73 2.38
N SER A 85 4.23 8.13 2.30
CA SER A 85 4.39 6.71 2.01
C SER A 85 3.97 5.83 3.21
N PRO A 86 3.66 4.54 3.00
CA PRO A 86 3.34 3.62 4.09
C PRO A 86 4.41 3.57 5.19
N GLU A 87 5.68 3.59 4.80
CA GLU A 87 6.82 3.59 5.73
C GLU A 87 6.80 4.84 6.62
N GLN A 88 6.50 6.00 6.03
CA GLN A 88 6.39 7.25 6.77
C GLN A 88 5.24 7.19 7.78
N VAL A 89 4.09 6.62 7.40
CA VAL A 89 2.95 6.46 8.30
C VAL A 89 3.28 5.55 9.48
N VAL A 90 3.89 4.38 9.22
CA VAL A 90 4.29 3.44 10.26
C VAL A 90 5.30 4.07 11.22
N TYR A 91 6.33 4.72 10.69
CA TYR A 91 7.33 5.41 11.52
C TYR A 91 6.72 6.59 12.28
N GLY A 92 5.73 7.28 11.72
CA GLY A 92 4.98 8.32 12.42
C GLY A 92 4.33 7.78 13.70
N TRP A 93 3.62 6.66 13.61
CA TRP A 93 3.03 5.98 14.75
C TRP A 93 4.05 5.47 15.77
N LEU A 94 5.21 4.96 15.32
CA LEU A 94 6.28 4.50 16.20
C LEU A 94 6.97 5.65 16.96
N LEU A 95 7.17 6.78 16.29
CA LEU A 95 7.94 7.88 16.86
C LEU A 95 7.08 8.90 17.63
N ARG A 96 5.82 9.08 17.19
CA ARG A 96 4.92 10.12 17.71
C ARG A 96 3.48 9.65 17.84
N PRO A 97 3.20 8.57 18.59
CA PRO A 97 1.85 8.04 18.76
C PRO A 97 0.89 9.08 19.31
N GLU A 98 1.36 10.01 20.15
CA GLU A 98 0.57 11.09 20.76
C GLU A 98 0.01 12.10 19.73
N VAL A 99 0.68 12.25 18.57
CA VAL A 99 0.23 13.10 17.45
C VAL A 99 -0.67 12.29 16.52
N TRP A 100 -0.25 11.08 16.19
CA TRP A 100 -0.92 10.24 15.22
C TRP A 100 -2.28 9.69 15.68
N LYS A 101 -2.49 9.58 17.00
CA LYS A 101 -3.80 9.15 17.54
C LYS A 101 -4.97 10.08 17.14
N ASP A 102 -4.68 11.33 16.81
CA ASP A 102 -5.66 12.33 16.39
C ASP A 102 -5.77 12.49 14.88
N GLU A 103 -5.02 11.67 14.10
CA GLU A 103 -5.14 11.61 12.65
C GLU A 103 -6.28 10.68 12.22
N PRO A 104 -7.17 11.11 11.28
CA PRO A 104 -8.29 10.32 10.79
C PRO A 104 -7.80 9.22 9.83
N LEU A 105 -7.25 8.14 10.38
CA LEU A 105 -6.59 7.07 9.65
C LEU A 105 -7.41 5.78 9.58
N ILE A 106 -8.29 5.53 10.54
CA ILE A 106 -9.00 4.25 10.66
C ILE A 106 -10.25 4.27 9.78
N HIS A 107 -10.20 3.55 8.67
CA HIS A 107 -11.34 3.43 7.75
C HIS A 107 -12.41 2.50 8.31
N ILE A 108 -13.63 3.02 8.48
CA ILE A 108 -14.81 2.29 8.92
C ILE A 108 -15.88 2.38 7.83
N PRO A 109 -15.98 1.42 6.93
CA PRO A 109 -16.91 1.47 5.80
C PRO A 109 -18.38 1.31 6.24
N ASP A 110 -18.64 0.59 7.33
CA ASP A 110 -19.98 0.32 7.82
C ASP A 110 -20.61 1.56 8.47
N ALA A 111 -21.69 2.05 7.86
CA ALA A 111 -22.38 3.27 8.30
C ALA A 111 -23.15 3.06 9.61
N ASP A 112 -23.64 1.86 9.86
CA ASP A 112 -24.41 1.55 11.08
C ASP A 112 -23.48 1.48 12.28
N LEU A 113 -22.30 0.87 12.11
CA LEU A 113 -21.27 0.85 13.15
C LEU A 113 -20.78 2.27 13.47
N ARG A 114 -20.55 3.12 12.45
CA ARG A 114 -20.15 4.52 12.67
C ARG A 114 -21.19 5.29 13.49
N ARG A 115 -22.48 5.13 13.16
CA ARG A 115 -23.57 5.77 13.93
C ARG A 115 -23.60 5.32 15.39
N GLN A 116 -23.42 4.01 15.63
CA GLN A 116 -23.39 3.45 16.99
C GLN A 116 -22.20 3.96 17.81
N LEU A 117 -21.05 4.19 17.16
CA LEU A 117 -19.83 4.72 17.80
C LEU A 117 -19.78 6.24 17.87
N HIS A 118 -20.78 6.95 17.32
CA HIS A 118 -20.82 8.41 17.21
C HIS A 118 -19.61 8.99 16.45
N ILE A 119 -19.26 8.37 15.31
CA ILE A 119 -18.14 8.79 14.46
C ILE A 119 -18.70 9.48 13.23
N GLU A 120 -18.21 10.70 12.98
CA GLU A 120 -18.54 11.47 11.79
C GLU A 120 -17.58 11.11 10.65
N GLY A 121 -18.14 10.76 9.45
CA GLY A 121 -17.36 10.42 8.28
C GLY A 121 -16.87 8.96 8.24
N GLU A 122 -16.12 8.61 7.18
CA GLU A 122 -15.65 7.24 6.93
C GLU A 122 -14.35 6.89 7.66
N TYR A 123 -13.64 7.90 8.15
CA TYR A 123 -12.33 7.76 8.79
C TYR A 123 -12.38 8.27 10.22
N ALA A 124 -12.12 7.38 11.16
CA ALA A 124 -12.04 7.70 12.57
C ALA A 124 -10.60 8.02 13.00
N LYS A 125 -10.47 8.83 14.02
CA LYS A 125 -9.23 8.97 14.78
C LYS A 125 -9.13 7.85 15.82
N PHE A 126 -7.91 7.44 16.12
CA PHE A 126 -7.71 6.44 17.18
C PHE A 126 -8.25 6.95 18.53
N SER A 127 -8.03 8.23 18.84
CA SER A 127 -8.55 8.86 20.09
C SER A 127 -10.08 8.86 20.17
N GLU A 128 -10.80 8.96 19.05
CA GLU A 128 -12.26 8.95 19.01
C GLU A 128 -12.89 7.59 19.38
N LEU A 129 -12.11 6.51 19.30
CA LEU A 129 -12.55 5.15 19.63
C LEU A 129 -12.46 4.82 21.13
N PHE A 130 -11.90 5.74 21.90
CA PHE A 130 -11.76 5.59 23.35
C PHE A 130 -12.51 6.72 24.07
N ASP A 131 -13.20 6.36 25.11
CA ASP A 131 -13.89 7.28 26.02
C ASP A 131 -13.15 7.32 27.35
N ASP A 132 -13.01 8.50 27.94
CA ASP A 132 -12.31 8.67 29.23
C ASP A 132 -12.97 7.89 30.39
N THR A 133 -14.28 7.65 30.29
CA THR A 133 -15.05 6.99 31.32
C THR A 133 -15.35 5.53 31.05
N LEU A 134 -15.65 5.19 29.78
CA LEU A 134 -16.07 3.85 29.37
C LEU A 134 -14.94 3.05 28.71
N GLY A 135 -13.79 3.67 28.45
CA GLY A 135 -12.66 3.04 27.75
C GLY A 135 -12.93 2.78 26.27
N TYR A 136 -12.61 1.60 25.78
CA TYR A 136 -12.79 1.28 24.36
C TYR A 136 -14.27 1.15 23.97
N LYS A 137 -14.76 2.00 23.09
CA LYS A 137 -16.18 2.13 22.73
C LYS A 137 -16.82 0.83 22.22
N LEU A 138 -16.08 -0.03 21.49
CA LEU A 138 -16.61 -1.34 21.08
C LEU A 138 -16.95 -2.25 22.26
N ASN A 139 -16.23 -2.16 23.36
CA ASN A 139 -16.53 -2.92 24.56
C ASN A 139 -17.82 -2.41 25.24
N ALA A 140 -17.99 -1.08 25.27
CA ALA A 140 -19.19 -0.46 25.80
C ALA A 140 -20.43 -0.86 24.98
N LEU A 141 -20.32 -0.84 23.63
CA LEU A 141 -21.38 -1.25 22.71
C LEU A 141 -21.88 -2.67 22.97
N ALA A 142 -20.99 -3.60 23.34
CA ALA A 142 -21.35 -4.96 23.67
C ALA A 142 -21.92 -5.09 25.10
N SER A 143 -21.51 -4.22 26.03
CA SER A 143 -21.95 -4.30 27.45
C SER A 143 -23.40 -3.95 27.63
N ASP A 144 -23.95 -3.04 26.82
CA ASP A 144 -25.34 -2.58 26.89
C ASP A 144 -26.36 -3.61 26.40
N LEU A 145 -25.88 -4.68 25.79
CA LEU A 145 -26.73 -5.74 25.24
C LEU A 145 -26.94 -6.90 26.24
N PRO A 146 -28.10 -7.60 26.16
CA PRO A 146 -28.28 -8.85 26.86
C PRO A 146 -27.15 -9.84 26.55
N GLU A 147 -26.70 -10.58 27.58
CA GLU A 147 -25.52 -11.47 27.50
C GLU A 147 -25.55 -12.43 26.30
N ARG A 148 -26.73 -12.95 25.96
CA ARG A 148 -26.94 -13.82 24.78
C ARG A 148 -26.72 -13.13 23.42
N MET A 149 -26.81 -11.79 23.35
CA MET A 149 -26.64 -11.02 22.12
C MET A 149 -25.22 -10.46 21.95
N ARG A 150 -24.44 -10.39 23.01
CA ARG A 150 -23.05 -9.88 22.99
C ARG A 150 -22.15 -10.61 22.01
N PRO A 151 -22.15 -11.97 21.93
CA PRO A 151 -21.34 -12.67 20.94
C PRO A 151 -21.73 -12.31 19.51
N LEU A 152 -23.03 -12.20 19.21
CA LEU A 152 -23.51 -11.90 17.87
C LEU A 152 -23.03 -10.55 17.34
N VAL A 153 -22.93 -9.54 18.21
CA VAL A 153 -22.41 -8.21 17.81
C VAL A 153 -20.89 -8.25 17.67
N ARG A 154 -20.18 -8.93 18.57
CA ARG A 154 -18.72 -9.08 18.50
C ARG A 154 -18.24 -9.87 17.30
N GLU A 155 -19.03 -10.79 16.79
CA GLU A 155 -18.74 -11.60 15.62
C GLU A 155 -19.16 -10.94 14.30
N THR A 156 -19.76 -9.74 14.36
CA THR A 156 -20.11 -9.00 13.14
C THR A 156 -18.82 -8.64 12.36
N PRO A 157 -18.73 -8.91 11.06
CA PRO A 157 -17.51 -8.66 10.29
C PRO A 157 -16.98 -7.22 10.40
N ALA A 158 -17.88 -6.24 10.50
CA ALA A 158 -17.52 -4.83 10.67
C ALA A 158 -16.85 -4.57 12.04
N VAL A 159 -17.35 -5.16 13.11
CA VAL A 159 -16.78 -5.04 14.46
C VAL A 159 -15.44 -5.75 14.55
N VAL A 160 -15.34 -6.99 14.03
CA VAL A 160 -14.09 -7.75 13.98
C VAL A 160 -13.01 -6.97 13.21
N SER A 161 -13.37 -6.46 12.02
CA SER A 161 -12.44 -5.68 11.20
C SER A 161 -11.96 -4.40 11.92
N LEU A 162 -12.82 -3.71 12.63
CA LEU A 162 -12.43 -2.52 13.40
C LEU A 162 -11.52 -2.89 14.57
N ASP A 163 -11.87 -3.96 15.30
CA ASP A 163 -11.08 -4.43 16.44
C ASP A 163 -9.67 -4.87 16.02
N GLU A 164 -9.54 -5.57 14.89
CA GLU A 164 -8.24 -5.93 14.29
C GLU A 164 -7.41 -4.68 13.97
N LYS A 165 -7.99 -3.65 13.34
CA LYS A 165 -7.30 -2.40 13.01
C LYS A 165 -6.78 -1.67 14.25
N VAL A 166 -7.63 -1.57 15.27
CA VAL A 166 -7.25 -0.96 16.55
C VAL A 166 -6.17 -1.79 17.25
N GLY A 167 -6.31 -3.11 17.25
CA GLY A 167 -5.32 -4.03 17.77
C GLY A 167 -3.96 -3.90 17.08
N ASP A 168 -3.94 -3.84 15.76
CA ASP A 168 -2.71 -3.64 14.97
C ASP A 168 -2.04 -2.30 15.33
N ILE A 169 -2.79 -1.21 15.50
CA ILE A 169 -2.25 0.09 15.93
C ILE A 169 -1.65 0.00 17.33
N ILE A 170 -2.33 -0.66 18.27
CA ILE A 170 -1.84 -0.84 19.64
C ILE A 170 -0.54 -1.67 19.64
N LEU A 171 -0.48 -2.75 18.88
CA LEU A 171 0.71 -3.58 18.75
C LEU A 171 1.86 -2.82 18.08
N LEU A 172 1.53 -1.99 17.08
CA LEU A 172 2.53 -1.13 16.42
C LEU A 172 3.13 -0.14 17.41
N THR A 173 2.31 0.59 18.17
CA THR A 173 2.79 1.59 19.14
C THR A 173 3.64 0.96 20.26
N LYS A 174 3.38 -0.31 20.59
CA LYS A 174 4.20 -1.09 21.53
C LYS A 174 5.45 -1.71 20.90
N GLY A 175 5.68 -1.54 19.59
CA GLY A 175 6.77 -2.19 18.87
C GLY A 175 6.66 -3.71 18.78
N GLN A 176 5.44 -4.26 18.87
CA GLN A 176 5.18 -5.71 18.92
C GLN A 176 4.55 -6.25 17.63
N LEU A 177 4.17 -5.38 16.70
CA LEU A 177 3.48 -5.79 15.46
C LEU A 177 4.41 -6.49 14.47
N PHE A 178 5.70 -6.15 14.50
CA PHE A 178 6.75 -6.79 13.70
C PHE A 178 8.05 -6.87 14.51
N GLN A 179 9.00 -7.68 14.04
CA GLN A 179 10.31 -7.83 14.67
C GLN A 179 11.41 -7.64 13.63
N PRO A 180 12.56 -7.07 13.99
CA PRO A 180 13.74 -7.09 13.13
C PRO A 180 14.11 -8.53 12.75
N ARG A 181 14.71 -8.70 11.57
CA ARG A 181 15.17 -10.02 11.15
C ARG A 181 16.16 -10.60 12.17
N PRO A 182 15.94 -11.80 12.73
CA PRO A 182 16.89 -12.48 13.60
C PRO A 182 18.21 -12.79 12.87
N ASN A 183 19.33 -12.73 13.57
CA ASN A 183 20.66 -12.94 12.97
C ASN A 183 20.85 -14.37 12.43
N ASP A 184 20.19 -15.35 13.01
CA ASP A 184 20.19 -16.76 12.60
C ASP A 184 19.33 -17.05 11.38
N MET A 185 18.46 -16.12 10.99
CA MET A 185 17.60 -16.27 9.81
C MET A 185 18.32 -15.75 8.55
N PRO A 186 18.45 -16.59 7.48
CA PRO A 186 19.08 -16.16 6.24
C PRO A 186 18.32 -14.96 5.63
N PRO A 187 19.03 -13.94 5.09
CA PRO A 187 18.40 -12.80 4.47
C PRO A 187 17.68 -13.18 3.18
N LEU A 188 16.62 -12.47 2.86
CA LEU A 188 16.01 -12.57 1.54
C LEU A 188 17.02 -12.13 0.47
N PRO A 189 17.08 -12.80 -0.68
CA PRO A 189 17.90 -12.36 -1.78
C PRO A 189 17.43 -10.99 -2.30
N LEU A 190 18.38 -10.15 -2.71
CA LEU A 190 18.11 -8.76 -3.10
C LEU A 190 17.03 -8.63 -4.18
N TRP A 191 17.06 -9.52 -5.18
CA TRP A 191 16.05 -9.52 -6.25
C TRP A 191 14.62 -9.73 -5.74
N ARG A 192 14.46 -10.53 -4.67
CA ARG A 192 13.14 -10.77 -4.06
C ARG A 192 12.66 -9.54 -3.29
N VAL A 193 13.56 -8.88 -2.57
CA VAL A 193 13.25 -7.62 -1.86
C VAL A 193 12.78 -6.56 -2.85
N GLU A 194 13.52 -6.35 -3.94
CA GLU A 194 13.15 -5.37 -4.97
C GLU A 194 11.85 -5.76 -5.71
N ALA A 195 11.63 -7.05 -5.96
CA ALA A 195 10.40 -7.53 -6.59
C ALA A 195 9.16 -7.29 -5.70
N GLU A 196 9.25 -7.54 -4.40
CA GLU A 196 8.14 -7.29 -3.47
C GLU A 196 7.86 -5.78 -3.33
N ILE A 197 8.89 -4.94 -3.28
CA ILE A 197 8.74 -3.47 -3.26
C ILE A 197 8.06 -3.00 -4.54
N LEU A 198 8.52 -3.45 -5.70
CA LEU A 198 7.95 -3.08 -6.99
C LEU A 198 6.48 -3.53 -7.10
N TRP A 199 6.16 -4.73 -6.64
CA TRP A 199 4.79 -5.25 -6.62
C TRP A 199 3.83 -4.38 -5.81
N ASN A 200 4.27 -3.89 -4.66
CA ASN A 200 3.45 -3.03 -3.79
C ASN A 200 3.19 -1.64 -4.39
N VAL A 201 4.12 -1.14 -5.22
CA VAL A 201 4.02 0.20 -5.84
C VAL A 201 3.30 0.17 -7.18
N THR A 202 3.45 -0.92 -7.96
CA THR A 202 2.87 -1.01 -9.31
C THR A 202 1.45 -1.56 -9.28
N PRO A 203 0.48 -0.84 -9.82
CA PRO A 203 -0.88 -1.36 -9.93
C PRO A 203 -0.93 -2.54 -10.92
N LEU A 204 -1.68 -3.57 -10.59
CA LEU A 204 -1.79 -4.81 -11.35
C LEU A 204 -2.09 -4.59 -12.85
N TRP A 205 -2.94 -3.62 -13.17
CA TRP A 205 -3.27 -3.28 -14.57
C TRP A 205 -2.07 -2.78 -15.37
N ALA A 206 -1.12 -2.07 -14.73
CA ALA A 206 0.09 -1.60 -15.41
C ALA A 206 1.01 -2.77 -15.78
N ILE A 207 1.11 -3.77 -14.91
CA ILE A 207 1.86 -5.01 -15.18
C ILE A 207 1.22 -5.77 -16.34
N LEU A 208 -0.10 -5.93 -16.31
CA LEU A 208 -0.84 -6.62 -17.37
C LEU A 208 -0.71 -5.92 -18.73
N LEU A 209 -0.78 -4.58 -18.76
CA LEU A 209 -0.58 -3.81 -19.99
C LEU A 209 0.83 -3.94 -20.52
N SER A 210 1.85 -3.91 -19.67
CA SER A 210 3.24 -4.07 -20.09
C SER A 210 3.50 -5.46 -20.67
N MET A 211 2.94 -6.50 -20.08
CA MET A 211 3.01 -7.87 -20.59
C MET A 211 2.30 -8.00 -21.94
N ALA A 212 1.09 -7.45 -22.08
CA ALA A 212 0.35 -7.48 -23.34
C ALA A 212 1.12 -6.76 -24.46
N ALA A 213 1.73 -5.61 -24.17
CA ALA A 213 2.56 -4.88 -25.12
C ALA A 213 3.81 -5.69 -25.55
N ALA A 214 4.48 -6.34 -24.58
CA ALA A 214 5.64 -7.20 -24.87
C ALA A 214 5.27 -8.39 -25.78
N ILE A 215 4.13 -9.05 -25.51
CA ILE A 215 3.63 -10.14 -26.35
C ILE A 215 3.29 -9.65 -27.75
N ALA A 216 2.63 -8.50 -27.88
CA ALA A 216 2.31 -7.91 -29.18
C ALA A 216 3.56 -7.61 -29.99
N ILE A 217 4.59 -7.03 -29.37
CA ILE A 217 5.89 -6.77 -30.01
C ILE A 217 6.55 -8.08 -30.47
N LEU A 218 6.55 -9.10 -29.63
CA LEU A 218 7.09 -10.42 -29.95
C LEU A 218 6.39 -11.04 -31.16
N VAL A 219 5.06 -10.99 -31.20
CA VAL A 219 4.26 -11.51 -32.33
C VAL A 219 4.58 -10.76 -33.63
N ILE A 220 4.74 -9.43 -33.56
CA ILE A 220 5.12 -8.62 -34.73
C ILE A 220 6.52 -9.01 -35.25
N LEU A 221 7.48 -9.20 -34.34
CA LEU A 221 8.84 -9.60 -34.69
C LEU A 221 8.86 -11.00 -35.30
N LEU A 222 8.13 -11.96 -34.73
CA LEU A 222 8.02 -13.32 -35.27
C LEU A 222 7.39 -13.34 -36.67
N LYS A 223 6.28 -12.58 -36.86
CA LYS A 223 5.68 -12.44 -38.21
C LYS A 223 6.66 -11.87 -39.22
N LYS A 224 7.48 -10.89 -38.82
CA LYS A 224 8.47 -10.27 -39.71
C LYS A 224 9.60 -11.25 -40.10
N THR A 225 10.05 -12.10 -39.17
CA THR A 225 11.08 -13.11 -39.43
C THR A 225 10.57 -14.27 -40.29
N ILE A 226 9.30 -14.69 -40.12
CA ILE A 226 8.69 -15.78 -40.86
C ILE A 226 8.29 -15.36 -42.28
N LEU A 227 7.84 -14.09 -42.44
CA LEU A 227 7.35 -13.55 -43.72
C LEU A 227 8.44 -12.89 -44.57
N GLN A 228 9.73 -12.89 -44.18
CA GLN A 228 10.78 -12.49 -45.07
C GLN A 228 11.03 -13.61 -46.10
N PRO A 229 10.71 -13.40 -47.40
CA PRO A 229 11.09 -14.36 -48.44
C PRO A 229 12.60 -14.48 -48.41
N LYS A 230 13.13 -15.71 -48.28
CA LYS A 230 14.53 -16.00 -48.54
C LYS A 230 14.79 -15.61 -49.99
N CYS A 231 15.31 -14.42 -50.25
CA CYS A 231 15.94 -14.12 -51.55
C CYS A 231 17.15 -15.03 -51.66
N LYS A 232 17.03 -16.03 -52.55
CA LYS A 232 18.16 -16.75 -53.11
C LYS A 232 18.79 -15.92 -54.21
#